data_c1ee765ba85003e422145e2ac4cd8eb0
#
_entry.id   c1ee765ba85003e422145e2ac4cd8eb0
#
_cell.length_a   1.000
_cell.length_b   1.000
_cell.length_c   1.000
_cell.angle_alpha   90.00
_cell.angle_beta   90.00
_cell.angle_gamma   90.00
#
_symmetry.space_group_name_H-M   'P 1'
#
loop_
_entity.id
_entity.type
_entity.pdbx_description
1 polymer ?
#
loop_
_entity_poly.entity_id
_entity_poly.type
_entity_poly.pdbx_seq_one_letter_code
_entity_poly.pdbx_strand_id
1 'polypeptide(L)'
;VGEPLPSADQAELEWKSGNDFTFKFDIATASEVNFELGKDDKITYYNIEVSDIAKKEMKDNLLRQFGSLVDAETAGEEDFVIVDFSQEGRNVEGAYVAVRNVAGDAKAKFAGAKVGDQFDVNVNEAFTDETDRAYMLKVKKEELAGIAPEFHVTVKEVKTFAPAEENQENYDKIFGEDKVHNSEEFDKAVEERLVENYKQESDYRLSKDIR
;
A
#
# COMPACT_ATOMS: atom_id res chain seq x y z
N VAL A 1 28.06 19.57 23.37
CA VAL A 1 27.73 20.77 24.17
C VAL A 1 26.23 20.89 24.17
N GLY A 2 25.63 20.89 25.38
CA GLY A 2 24.16 21.06 25.52
C GLY A 2 23.74 22.51 25.28
N GLU A 3 22.44 22.76 25.21
CA GLU A 3 21.91 24.13 25.14
C GLU A 3 22.31 24.91 26.41
N PRO A 4 22.79 26.16 26.27
CA PRO A 4 23.10 27.03 27.42
C PRO A 4 21.82 27.33 28.22
N LEU A 5 21.82 27.03 29.49
CA LEU A 5 20.74 27.38 30.41
C LEU A 5 21.11 28.65 31.19
N PRO A 6 20.16 29.59 31.41
CA PRO A 6 20.41 30.70 32.30
C PRO A 6 20.85 30.19 33.67
N SER A 7 22.02 30.72 34.18
CA SER A 7 22.53 30.28 35.48
C SER A 7 21.63 30.75 36.62
N ALA A 8 21.46 29.88 37.64
CA ALA A 8 20.71 30.24 38.85
C ALA A 8 21.40 31.40 39.63
N ASP A 9 22.70 31.59 39.42
CA ASP A 9 23.49 32.67 40.01
C ASP A 9 23.48 33.97 39.19
N GLN A 10 22.57 34.10 38.22
CA GLN A 10 22.37 35.30 37.45
C GLN A 10 21.90 36.43 38.36
N ALA A 11 22.72 37.49 38.49
CA ALA A 11 22.33 38.68 39.23
C ALA A 11 21.14 39.40 38.55
N GLU A 12 20.31 40.07 39.36
CA GLU A 12 19.19 40.85 38.84
C GLU A 12 19.74 42.01 37.96
N LEU A 13 19.19 42.12 36.75
CA LEU A 13 19.64 43.08 35.75
C LEU A 13 18.83 44.38 35.84
N GLU A 14 19.48 45.51 36.05
CA GLU A 14 18.84 46.82 35.92
C GLU A 14 18.80 47.27 34.45
N TRP A 15 17.65 47.17 33.81
CA TRP A 15 17.42 47.52 32.41
C TRP A 15 17.38 49.05 32.21
N LYS A 16 18.56 49.69 32.19
CA LYS A 16 18.69 51.13 31.92
C LYS A 16 19.53 51.35 30.67
N SER A 17 19.17 52.35 29.87
CA SER A 17 19.96 52.76 28.70
C SER A 17 21.33 53.25 29.12
N GLY A 18 22.38 52.68 28.50
CA GLY A 18 23.80 53.01 28.79
C GLY A 18 24.47 52.09 29.81
N ASN A 19 23.78 51.13 30.39
CA ASN A 19 24.38 50.11 31.25
C ASN A 19 24.94 48.95 30.42
N ASP A 20 26.04 48.37 30.90
CA ASP A 20 26.54 47.09 30.39
C ASP A 20 25.80 45.95 31.08
N PHE A 21 25.45 44.92 30.30
CA PHE A 21 24.74 43.75 30.82
C PHE A 21 25.65 42.53 30.77
N THR A 22 25.72 41.80 31.88
CA THR A 22 26.44 40.53 31.98
C THR A 22 25.46 39.41 32.19
N PHE A 23 25.43 38.46 31.24
CA PHE A 23 24.60 37.27 31.32
C PHE A 23 25.46 36.06 31.69
N LYS A 24 25.00 35.26 32.62
CA LYS A 24 25.63 33.99 32.99
C LYS A 24 24.80 32.81 32.47
N PHE A 25 25.48 31.87 31.85
CA PHE A 25 24.86 30.63 31.37
C PHE A 25 25.67 29.45 31.88
N ASP A 26 24.94 28.42 32.31
CA ASP A 26 25.48 27.09 32.60
C ASP A 26 25.53 26.27 31.32
N ILE A 27 26.67 25.72 30.99
CA ILE A 27 26.89 24.92 29.78
C ILE A 27 27.29 23.52 30.22
N ALA A 28 26.51 22.54 29.84
CA ALA A 28 26.86 21.15 30.00
C ALA A 28 27.77 20.69 28.85
N THR A 29 28.94 20.19 29.19
CA THR A 29 29.86 19.56 28.26
C THR A 29 29.89 18.08 28.51
N ALA A 30 29.86 17.26 27.43
CA ALA A 30 30.12 15.85 27.57
C ALA A 30 31.59 15.61 27.92
N SER A 31 31.85 14.73 28.87
CA SER A 31 33.20 14.24 29.13
C SER A 31 33.72 13.49 27.90
N GLU A 32 35.03 13.45 27.72
CA GLU A 32 35.62 12.56 26.71
C GLU A 32 35.24 11.10 27.04
N VAL A 33 34.61 10.46 26.10
CA VAL A 33 34.28 9.02 26.18
C VAL A 33 35.44 8.28 25.55
N ASN A 34 36.32 7.72 26.37
CA ASN A 34 37.34 6.80 25.91
C ASN A 34 36.70 5.39 25.85
N PHE A 35 36.27 5.00 24.65
CA PHE A 35 35.70 3.70 24.39
C PHE A 35 36.51 3.00 23.29
N GLU A 36 37.08 1.85 23.62
CA GLU A 36 37.76 0.98 22.66
C GLU A 36 37.01 -0.33 22.57
N LEU A 37 36.51 -0.63 21.35
CA LEU A 37 35.99 -1.97 21.04
C LEU A 37 37.17 -2.94 20.94
N GLY A 38 37.20 -3.92 21.84
CA GLY A 38 38.24 -4.94 21.92
C GLY A 38 37.78 -6.31 21.42
N LYS A 39 38.71 -7.25 21.40
CA LYS A 39 38.43 -8.64 20.99
C LYS A 39 37.49 -9.38 21.94
N ASP A 40 37.31 -8.86 23.15
CA ASP A 40 36.47 -9.45 24.20
C ASP A 40 35.03 -8.97 24.14
N ASP A 41 34.75 -7.92 23.38
CA ASP A 41 33.39 -7.42 23.13
C ASP A 41 32.67 -8.35 22.15
N LYS A 42 31.58 -8.94 22.63
CA LYS A 42 30.77 -9.87 21.82
C LYS A 42 29.40 -9.25 21.54
N ILE A 43 29.12 -9.04 20.28
CA ILE A 43 27.81 -8.61 19.82
C ILE A 43 27.20 -9.76 19.04
N THR A 44 25.98 -10.14 19.38
CA THR A 44 25.27 -11.23 18.71
C THR A 44 24.79 -10.77 17.33
N TYR A 45 25.22 -11.50 16.30
CA TYR A 45 24.66 -11.33 14.96
C TYR A 45 23.55 -12.37 14.75
N TYR A 46 22.35 -11.91 14.43
CA TYR A 46 21.22 -12.79 14.15
C TYR A 46 21.15 -13.09 12.67
N ASN A 47 21.21 -14.36 12.32
CA ASN A 47 21.02 -14.81 10.94
C ASN A 47 19.58 -15.33 10.79
N ILE A 48 18.84 -14.82 9.82
CA ILE A 48 17.46 -15.21 9.56
C ILE A 48 17.47 -16.26 8.45
N GLU A 49 16.94 -17.44 8.75
CA GLU A 49 16.81 -18.51 7.77
C GLU A 49 15.56 -18.31 6.90
N VAL A 50 15.71 -18.53 5.59
CA VAL A 50 14.61 -18.45 4.62
C VAL A 50 13.79 -19.74 4.72
N SER A 51 12.52 -19.62 5.12
CA SER A 51 11.60 -20.75 5.15
C SER A 51 10.91 -20.97 3.80
N ASP A 52 10.44 -22.18 3.52
CA ASP A 52 9.68 -22.49 2.31
C ASP A 52 8.35 -21.72 2.25
N ILE A 53 7.77 -21.41 3.41
CA ILE A 53 6.56 -20.57 3.50
C ILE A 53 6.88 -19.17 3.00
N ALA A 54 7.96 -18.55 3.47
CA ALA A 54 8.37 -17.21 3.03
C ALA A 54 8.69 -17.16 1.53
N LYS A 55 9.32 -18.21 0.98
CA LYS A 55 9.56 -18.32 -0.47
C LYS A 55 8.25 -18.32 -1.25
N LYS A 56 7.29 -19.16 -0.82
CA LYS A 56 5.98 -19.26 -1.46
C LYS A 56 5.22 -17.94 -1.39
N GLU A 57 5.15 -17.32 -0.23
CA GLU A 57 4.48 -16.01 -0.06
C GLU A 57 5.11 -14.92 -0.93
N MET A 58 6.44 -14.87 -0.99
CA MET A 58 7.14 -13.92 -1.84
C MET A 58 6.86 -14.16 -3.32
N LYS A 59 6.88 -15.43 -3.77
CA LYS A 59 6.52 -15.83 -5.13
C LYS A 59 5.09 -15.42 -5.48
N ASP A 60 4.12 -15.79 -4.63
CA ASP A 60 2.71 -15.44 -4.81
C ASP A 60 2.51 -13.92 -4.87
N ASN A 61 3.20 -13.17 -4.03
CA ASN A 61 3.13 -11.70 -4.03
C ASN A 61 3.71 -11.09 -5.30
N LEU A 62 4.84 -11.61 -5.80
CA LEU A 62 5.44 -11.16 -7.06
C LEU A 62 4.50 -11.44 -8.23
N LEU A 63 3.97 -12.66 -8.33
CA LEU A 63 3.03 -13.01 -9.40
C LEU A 63 1.75 -12.17 -9.34
N ARG A 64 1.25 -11.87 -8.14
CA ARG A 64 0.11 -10.95 -7.97
C ARG A 64 0.45 -9.52 -8.38
N GLN A 65 1.61 -9.01 -8.01
CA GLN A 65 2.01 -7.65 -8.35
C GLN A 65 2.06 -7.40 -9.86
N PHE A 66 2.44 -8.42 -10.64
CA PHE A 66 2.52 -8.36 -12.10
C PHE A 66 1.33 -9.02 -12.80
N GLY A 67 0.29 -9.38 -12.03
CA GLY A 67 -0.96 -9.90 -12.57
C GLY A 67 -1.76 -8.87 -13.36
N SER A 68 -2.77 -9.33 -14.03
CA SER A 68 -3.65 -8.49 -14.86
C SER A 68 -5.11 -8.89 -14.71
N LEU A 69 -6.00 -7.98 -15.14
CA LEU A 69 -7.40 -8.28 -15.26
C LEU A 69 -7.64 -9.09 -16.54
N VAL A 70 -8.25 -10.25 -16.38
CA VAL A 70 -8.64 -11.13 -17.48
C VAL A 70 -10.16 -11.31 -17.52
N ASP A 71 -10.68 -11.71 -18.67
CA ASP A 71 -12.11 -12.01 -18.82
C ASP A 71 -12.50 -13.21 -17.97
N ALA A 72 -13.65 -13.11 -17.31
CA ALA A 72 -14.26 -14.19 -16.57
C ALA A 72 -15.70 -14.43 -17.02
N GLU A 73 -16.19 -15.66 -16.86
CA GLU A 73 -17.56 -16.00 -17.21
C GLU A 73 -18.58 -15.52 -16.18
N THR A 74 -18.18 -15.48 -14.90
CA THR A 74 -19.05 -15.14 -13.78
C THR A 74 -18.25 -14.32 -12.77
N ALA A 75 -18.82 -13.24 -12.28
CA ALA A 75 -18.17 -12.37 -11.29
C ALA A 75 -18.16 -12.99 -9.89
N GLY A 76 -17.01 -13.01 -9.25
CA GLY A 76 -16.83 -13.27 -7.82
C GLY A 76 -16.92 -12.01 -6.98
N GLU A 77 -16.78 -12.14 -5.66
CA GLU A 77 -16.84 -11.01 -4.72
C GLU A 77 -15.67 -10.03 -4.85
N GLU A 78 -14.51 -10.49 -5.29
CA GLU A 78 -13.30 -9.68 -5.47
C GLU A 78 -13.12 -9.20 -6.92
N ASP A 79 -14.04 -9.57 -7.81
CA ASP A 79 -13.96 -9.28 -9.22
C ASP A 79 -14.53 -7.90 -9.57
N PHE A 80 -14.43 -7.59 -10.84
CA PHE A 80 -14.89 -6.33 -11.41
C PHE A 80 -15.87 -6.61 -12.54
N VAL A 81 -16.89 -5.78 -12.63
CA VAL A 81 -17.85 -5.83 -13.74
C VAL A 81 -17.89 -4.48 -14.44
N ILE A 82 -17.93 -4.51 -15.75
CA ILE A 82 -18.16 -3.32 -16.57
C ILE A 82 -19.62 -3.38 -16.98
N VAL A 83 -20.35 -2.33 -16.62
CA VAL A 83 -21.79 -2.27 -16.79
C VAL A 83 -22.25 -0.99 -17.45
N ASP A 84 -23.42 -1.06 -18.10
CA ASP A 84 -24.16 0.13 -18.47
C ASP A 84 -25.28 0.36 -17.46
N PHE A 85 -25.36 1.58 -16.95
CA PHE A 85 -26.48 2.06 -16.14
C PHE A 85 -27.43 2.86 -17.02
N SER A 86 -28.70 2.52 -17.01
CA SER A 86 -29.74 3.24 -17.74
C SER A 86 -30.94 3.58 -16.87
N GLN A 87 -31.47 4.79 -17.06
CA GLN A 87 -32.74 5.25 -16.50
C GLN A 87 -33.36 6.25 -17.48
N GLU A 88 -34.59 6.67 -17.23
CA GLU A 88 -35.26 7.66 -18.08
C GLU A 88 -34.44 8.96 -18.15
N GLY A 89 -34.01 9.31 -19.37
CA GLY A 89 -33.23 10.52 -19.63
C GLY A 89 -31.75 10.44 -19.32
N ARG A 90 -31.20 9.28 -18.88
CA ARG A 90 -29.78 9.12 -18.57
C ARG A 90 -29.28 7.72 -18.88
N ASN A 91 -28.18 7.66 -19.63
CA ASN A 91 -27.43 6.43 -19.86
C ASN A 91 -25.95 6.67 -19.53
N VAL A 92 -25.35 5.73 -18.83
CA VAL A 92 -23.91 5.70 -18.49
C VAL A 92 -23.34 4.39 -18.99
N GLU A 93 -22.55 4.46 -20.04
CA GLU A 93 -21.93 3.27 -20.63
C GLU A 93 -20.56 2.99 -20.05
N GLY A 94 -20.23 1.70 -19.91
CA GLY A 94 -18.92 1.24 -19.48
C GLY A 94 -18.52 1.72 -18.09
N ALA A 95 -19.43 1.69 -17.13
CA ALA A 95 -19.12 2.00 -15.74
C ALA A 95 -18.40 0.81 -15.12
N TYR A 96 -17.31 1.12 -14.41
CA TYR A 96 -16.47 0.12 -13.75
C TYR A 96 -16.92 -0.06 -12.30
N VAL A 97 -17.34 -1.28 -11.96
CA VAL A 97 -17.85 -1.63 -10.63
C VAL A 97 -16.96 -2.71 -10.00
N ALA A 98 -16.32 -2.39 -8.88
CA ALA A 98 -15.67 -3.38 -8.04
C ALA A 98 -16.74 -4.06 -7.16
N VAL A 99 -16.96 -5.36 -7.32
CA VAL A 99 -18.02 -6.10 -6.60
C VAL A 99 -17.86 -5.99 -5.08
N ARG A 100 -16.62 -5.97 -4.59
CA ARG A 100 -16.32 -5.81 -3.16
C ARG A 100 -16.86 -4.50 -2.56
N ASN A 101 -16.99 -3.44 -3.36
CA ASN A 101 -17.49 -2.12 -2.93
C ASN A 101 -19.01 -2.01 -2.98
N VAL A 102 -19.69 -3.02 -3.53
CA VAL A 102 -21.15 -3.07 -3.58
C VAL A 102 -21.72 -3.49 -2.23
N ALA A 103 -22.70 -2.75 -1.74
CA ALA A 103 -23.35 -3.00 -0.47
C ALA A 103 -24.77 -3.58 -0.66
N GLY A 104 -25.36 -4.05 0.46
CA GLY A 104 -26.75 -4.49 0.53
C GLY A 104 -27.08 -5.66 -0.42
N ASP A 105 -28.36 -5.74 -0.78
CA ASP A 105 -28.88 -6.82 -1.64
C ASP A 105 -28.32 -6.79 -3.07
N ALA A 106 -27.83 -5.62 -3.51
CA ALA A 106 -27.21 -5.47 -4.80
C ALA A 106 -25.91 -6.28 -4.92
N LYS A 107 -25.18 -6.49 -3.81
CA LYS A 107 -23.94 -7.27 -3.81
C LYS A 107 -24.16 -8.67 -4.37
N ALA A 108 -25.23 -9.35 -3.98
CA ALA A 108 -25.54 -10.69 -4.47
C ALA A 108 -25.88 -10.72 -5.98
N LYS A 109 -26.41 -9.62 -6.53
CA LYS A 109 -26.69 -9.52 -7.97
C LYS A 109 -25.43 -9.31 -8.78
N PHE A 110 -24.47 -8.52 -8.27
CA PHE A 110 -23.17 -8.33 -8.92
C PHE A 110 -22.24 -9.52 -8.71
N ALA A 111 -22.23 -10.12 -7.50
CA ALA A 111 -21.51 -11.37 -7.24
C ALA A 111 -22.29 -12.55 -7.82
N GLY A 112 -21.86 -13.06 -8.94
CA GLY A 112 -22.54 -14.10 -9.71
C GLY A 112 -23.04 -13.62 -11.06
N ALA A 113 -22.92 -12.32 -11.35
CA ALA A 113 -23.32 -11.75 -12.63
C ALA A 113 -22.48 -12.28 -13.78
N LYS A 114 -23.12 -12.43 -14.93
CA LYS A 114 -22.52 -12.87 -16.19
C LYS A 114 -22.70 -11.79 -17.25
N VAL A 115 -21.89 -11.85 -18.28
CA VAL A 115 -22.03 -10.98 -19.44
C VAL A 115 -23.41 -11.11 -20.04
N GLY A 116 -24.12 -10.00 -20.21
CA GLY A 116 -25.49 -9.94 -20.72
C GLY A 116 -26.58 -9.94 -19.66
N ASP A 117 -26.25 -10.19 -18.39
CA ASP A 117 -27.22 -10.12 -17.30
C ASP A 117 -27.77 -8.70 -17.15
N GLN A 118 -29.06 -8.64 -16.78
CA GLN A 118 -29.78 -7.39 -16.57
C GLN A 118 -30.53 -7.43 -15.24
N PHE A 119 -30.42 -6.36 -14.46
CA PHE A 119 -31.13 -6.23 -13.19
C PHE A 119 -31.23 -4.77 -12.76
N ASP A 120 -32.19 -4.50 -11.87
CA ASP A 120 -32.39 -3.14 -11.32
C ASP A 120 -31.65 -3.00 -10.00
N VAL A 121 -31.08 -1.81 -9.76
CA VAL A 121 -30.37 -1.47 -8.52
C VAL A 121 -30.70 -0.05 -8.07
N ASN A 122 -30.80 0.12 -6.76
CA ASN A 122 -30.77 1.42 -6.14
C ASN A 122 -29.31 1.81 -5.90
N VAL A 123 -28.80 2.77 -6.67
CA VAL A 123 -27.37 3.15 -6.60
C VAL A 123 -26.99 3.78 -5.27
N ASN A 124 -27.93 4.37 -4.52
CA ASN A 124 -27.65 4.95 -3.21
C ASN A 124 -27.46 3.87 -2.13
N GLU A 125 -28.13 2.74 -2.25
CA GLU A 125 -28.00 1.60 -1.35
C GLU A 125 -26.84 0.69 -1.75
N ALA A 126 -26.66 0.48 -3.07
CA ALA A 126 -25.60 -0.36 -3.60
C ALA A 126 -24.21 0.25 -3.40
N PHE A 127 -24.12 1.57 -3.50
CA PHE A 127 -22.82 2.28 -3.43
C PHE A 127 -22.90 3.40 -2.40
N THR A 128 -22.48 3.11 -1.17
CA THR A 128 -22.61 4.03 -0.04
C THR A 128 -21.63 5.21 -0.11
N ASP A 129 -20.50 5.08 -0.79
CA ASP A 129 -19.56 6.18 -1.00
C ASP A 129 -20.01 7.09 -2.15
N GLU A 130 -20.16 8.39 -1.86
CA GLU A 130 -20.58 9.38 -2.85
C GLU A 130 -19.55 9.64 -3.94
N THR A 131 -18.25 9.44 -3.62
CA THR A 131 -17.18 9.62 -4.60
C THR A 131 -17.23 8.50 -5.64
N ASP A 132 -17.41 7.27 -5.16
CA ASP A 132 -17.54 6.09 -6.02
C ASP A 132 -18.79 6.22 -6.91
N ARG A 133 -19.94 6.63 -6.33
CA ARG A 133 -21.16 6.87 -7.11
C ARG A 133 -20.97 7.92 -8.19
N ALA A 134 -20.37 9.06 -7.85
CA ALA A 134 -20.14 10.14 -8.80
C ALA A 134 -19.22 9.69 -9.95
N TYR A 135 -18.19 8.92 -9.61
CA TYR A 135 -17.27 8.37 -10.60
C TYR A 135 -17.96 7.36 -11.53
N MET A 136 -18.71 6.41 -10.99
CA MET A 136 -19.42 5.40 -11.77
C MET A 136 -20.49 6.00 -12.67
N LEU A 137 -21.26 6.96 -12.15
CA LEU A 137 -22.30 7.66 -12.91
C LEU A 137 -21.75 8.75 -13.83
N LYS A 138 -20.43 8.96 -13.83
CA LYS A 138 -19.72 9.97 -14.62
C LYS A 138 -20.27 11.39 -14.44
N VAL A 139 -20.56 11.75 -13.16
CA VAL A 139 -21.13 13.04 -12.77
C VAL A 139 -20.31 13.69 -11.67
N LYS A 140 -20.58 14.98 -11.38
CA LYS A 140 -20.01 15.64 -10.20
C LYS A 140 -20.82 15.27 -8.96
N LYS A 141 -20.19 15.33 -7.77
CA LYS A 141 -20.86 15.02 -6.50
C LYS A 141 -22.12 15.87 -6.26
N GLU A 142 -22.06 17.13 -6.63
CA GLU A 142 -23.15 18.07 -6.47
C GLU A 142 -24.39 17.70 -7.33
N GLU A 143 -24.20 16.95 -8.39
CA GLU A 143 -25.27 16.52 -9.31
C GLU A 143 -25.98 15.25 -8.82
N LEU A 144 -25.36 14.49 -7.88
CA LEU A 144 -25.93 13.23 -7.36
C LEU A 144 -27.30 13.44 -6.71
N ALA A 145 -27.50 14.54 -5.99
CA ALA A 145 -28.76 14.82 -5.31
C ALA A 145 -29.97 14.99 -6.27
N GLY A 146 -29.70 15.29 -7.54
CA GLY A 146 -30.74 15.44 -8.58
C GLY A 146 -30.97 14.17 -9.43
N ILE A 147 -30.30 13.07 -9.11
CA ILE A 147 -30.40 11.84 -9.89
C ILE A 147 -31.32 10.84 -9.17
N ALA A 148 -32.31 10.30 -9.87
CA ALA A 148 -33.14 9.22 -9.33
C ALA A 148 -32.25 7.99 -9.01
N PRO A 149 -32.48 7.31 -7.87
CA PRO A 149 -31.56 6.27 -7.41
C PRO A 149 -31.73 4.94 -8.17
N GLU A 150 -32.84 4.71 -8.84
CA GLU A 150 -33.14 3.46 -9.53
C GLU A 150 -32.53 3.43 -10.93
N PHE A 151 -31.66 2.45 -11.18
CA PHE A 151 -31.05 2.23 -12.47
C PHE A 151 -31.24 0.78 -12.93
N HIS A 152 -31.49 0.63 -14.22
CA HIS A 152 -31.37 -0.65 -14.90
C HIS A 152 -29.91 -0.87 -15.30
N VAL A 153 -29.36 -2.00 -14.89
CA VAL A 153 -27.98 -2.40 -15.13
C VAL A 153 -27.92 -3.46 -16.21
N THR A 154 -27.02 -3.29 -17.17
CA THR A 154 -26.67 -4.33 -18.14
C THR A 154 -25.18 -4.64 -18.02
N VAL A 155 -24.84 -5.89 -17.73
CA VAL A 155 -23.45 -6.36 -17.60
C VAL A 155 -22.83 -6.54 -18.98
N LYS A 156 -21.72 -5.84 -19.25
CA LYS A 156 -20.99 -5.90 -20.52
C LYS A 156 -19.77 -6.81 -20.47
N GLU A 157 -19.01 -6.70 -19.40
CA GLU A 157 -17.80 -7.51 -19.20
C GLU A 157 -17.69 -7.90 -17.73
N VAL A 158 -17.12 -9.06 -17.51
CA VAL A 158 -16.70 -9.53 -16.19
C VAL A 158 -15.20 -9.71 -16.23
N LYS A 159 -14.50 -9.10 -15.29
CA LYS A 159 -13.04 -9.15 -15.18
C LYS A 159 -12.65 -9.67 -13.81
N THR A 160 -11.81 -10.69 -13.78
CA THR A 160 -11.17 -11.19 -12.56
C THR A 160 -9.67 -10.84 -12.57
N PHE A 161 -9.12 -10.68 -11.39
CA PHE A 161 -7.68 -10.48 -11.28
C PHE A 161 -6.99 -11.85 -11.31
N ALA A 162 -6.20 -12.10 -12.34
CA ALA A 162 -5.33 -13.26 -12.44
C ALA A 162 -3.88 -12.88 -12.09
N PRO A 163 -3.22 -13.64 -11.19
CA PRO A 163 -1.77 -13.52 -11.01
C PRO A 163 -1.06 -13.73 -12.35
N ALA A 164 0.13 -13.13 -12.50
CA ALA A 164 0.94 -13.33 -13.69
C ALA A 164 1.28 -14.81 -13.87
N GLU A 165 1.21 -15.30 -15.10
CA GLU A 165 1.68 -16.64 -15.43
C GLU A 165 3.20 -16.73 -15.36
N GLU A 166 3.72 -17.91 -15.00
CA GLU A 166 5.15 -18.20 -15.04
C GLU A 166 5.59 -18.40 -16.49
N ASN A 167 5.96 -17.30 -17.16
CA ASN A 167 6.48 -17.29 -18.53
C ASN A 167 7.61 -16.25 -18.68
N GLN A 168 8.34 -16.32 -19.78
CA GLN A 168 9.51 -15.47 -20.01
C GLN A 168 9.19 -13.98 -19.93
N GLU A 169 8.06 -13.54 -20.49
CA GLU A 169 7.65 -12.14 -20.47
C GLU A 169 7.50 -11.60 -19.04
N ASN A 170 6.91 -12.39 -18.16
CA ASN A 170 6.68 -12.02 -16.76
C ASN A 170 7.97 -12.17 -15.94
N TYR A 171 8.82 -13.15 -16.23
CA TYR A 171 10.14 -13.25 -15.60
C TYR A 171 10.99 -12.03 -15.91
N ASP A 172 10.99 -11.55 -17.15
CA ASP A 172 11.72 -10.36 -17.57
C ASP A 172 11.19 -9.09 -16.91
N LYS A 173 9.87 -8.99 -16.72
CA LYS A 173 9.25 -7.87 -15.99
C LYS A 173 9.62 -7.85 -14.51
N ILE A 174 9.72 -9.01 -13.87
CA ILE A 174 9.95 -9.14 -12.42
C ILE A 174 11.44 -8.97 -12.07
N PHE A 175 12.33 -9.59 -12.84
CA PHE A 175 13.75 -9.67 -12.53
C PHE A 175 14.66 -8.92 -13.53
N GLY A 176 14.11 -8.50 -14.67
CA GLY A 176 14.86 -7.91 -15.79
C GLY A 176 15.19 -8.96 -16.86
N GLU A 177 15.42 -8.48 -18.09
CA GLU A 177 15.64 -9.30 -19.27
C GLU A 177 16.74 -10.36 -19.09
N ASP A 178 16.49 -11.57 -19.56
CA ASP A 178 17.41 -12.70 -19.60
C ASP A 178 18.05 -13.14 -18.26
N LYS A 179 17.39 -12.87 -17.15
CA LYS A 179 17.88 -13.27 -15.82
C LYS A 179 17.27 -14.56 -15.29
N VAL A 180 16.05 -14.86 -15.69
CA VAL A 180 15.27 -16.02 -15.25
C VAL A 180 14.58 -16.62 -16.47
N HIS A 181 14.75 -17.93 -16.70
CA HIS A 181 14.23 -18.59 -17.89
C HIS A 181 13.24 -19.73 -17.61
N ASN A 182 13.14 -20.15 -16.36
CA ASN A 182 12.25 -21.24 -15.95
C ASN A 182 11.85 -21.11 -14.48
N SER A 183 10.90 -21.96 -14.04
CA SER A 183 10.37 -21.92 -12.67
C SER A 183 11.44 -22.22 -11.61
N GLU A 184 12.44 -23.06 -11.90
CA GLU A 184 13.51 -23.36 -10.94
C GLU A 184 14.41 -22.14 -10.73
N GLU A 185 14.74 -21.43 -11.80
CA GLU A 185 15.52 -20.19 -11.72
C GLU A 185 14.71 -19.08 -11.06
N PHE A 186 13.38 -19.04 -11.28
CA PHE A 186 12.48 -18.12 -10.59
C PHE A 186 12.47 -18.35 -9.07
N ASP A 187 12.32 -19.60 -8.63
CA ASP A 187 12.36 -19.97 -7.22
C ASP A 187 13.70 -19.62 -6.57
N LYS A 188 14.80 -19.84 -7.30
CA LYS A 188 16.15 -19.46 -6.84
C LYS A 188 16.31 -17.94 -6.73
N ALA A 189 15.84 -17.18 -7.70
CA ALA A 189 15.89 -15.72 -7.66
C ALA A 189 15.04 -15.14 -6.52
N VAL A 190 13.89 -15.75 -6.21
CA VAL A 190 13.07 -15.41 -5.05
C VAL A 190 13.83 -15.68 -3.74
N GLU A 191 14.50 -16.84 -3.64
CA GLU A 191 15.31 -17.18 -2.47
C GLU A 191 16.47 -16.20 -2.28
N GLU A 192 17.22 -15.89 -3.32
CA GLU A 192 18.31 -14.93 -3.29
C GLU A 192 17.84 -13.53 -2.83
N ARG A 193 16.69 -13.09 -3.31
CA ARG A 193 16.08 -11.81 -2.90
C ARG A 193 15.65 -11.81 -1.44
N LEU A 194 15.11 -12.92 -0.93
CA LEU A 194 14.78 -13.08 0.48
C LEU A 194 16.02 -13.07 1.36
N VAL A 195 17.07 -13.80 0.97
CA VAL A 195 18.36 -13.82 1.68
C VAL A 195 18.94 -12.42 1.80
N GLU A 196 18.94 -11.65 0.71
CA GLU A 196 19.44 -10.28 0.72
C GLU A 196 18.60 -9.36 1.63
N ASN A 197 17.27 -9.47 1.57
CA ASN A 197 16.38 -8.71 2.46
C ASN A 197 16.62 -9.06 3.94
N TYR A 198 16.74 -10.34 4.27
CA TYR A 198 16.99 -10.80 5.63
C TYR A 198 18.37 -10.41 6.14
N LYS A 199 19.37 -10.38 5.25
CA LYS A 199 20.68 -9.86 5.58
C LYS A 199 20.61 -8.36 5.96
N GLN A 200 19.88 -7.57 5.21
CA GLN A 200 19.67 -6.14 5.53
C GLN A 200 19.00 -5.96 6.90
N GLU A 201 18.00 -6.78 7.23
CA GLU A 201 17.37 -6.79 8.55
C GLU A 201 18.34 -7.18 9.67
N SER A 202 19.16 -8.20 9.44
CA SER A 202 20.20 -8.64 10.38
C SER A 202 21.25 -7.55 10.64
N ASP A 203 21.69 -6.87 9.58
CA ASP A 203 22.64 -5.76 9.64
C ASP A 203 22.02 -4.53 10.34
N TYR A 204 20.75 -4.25 10.07
CA TYR A 204 20.02 -3.19 10.77
C TYR A 204 19.88 -3.49 12.27
N ARG A 205 19.55 -4.72 12.63
CA ARG A 205 19.48 -5.17 14.02
C ARG A 205 20.84 -5.03 14.72
N LEU A 206 21.90 -5.50 14.07
CA LEU A 206 23.28 -5.34 14.59
C LEU A 206 23.61 -3.87 14.85
N SER A 207 23.32 -2.98 13.89
CA SER A 207 23.58 -1.54 14.02
C SER A 207 22.80 -0.92 15.19
N LYS A 208 21.62 -1.44 15.49
CA LYS A 208 20.80 -0.98 16.60
C LYS A 208 21.30 -1.46 17.95
N ASP A 209 21.83 -2.70 18.00
CA ASP A 209 22.36 -3.30 19.21
C ASP A 209 23.75 -2.73 19.59
N ILE A 210 24.47 -2.11 18.65
CA ILE A 210 25.74 -1.41 18.87
C ILE A 210 25.54 0.02 19.42
N ARG A 211 24.40 0.66 19.19
CA ARG A 211 24.10 2.04 19.65
C ARG A 211 23.61 2.09 21.08
#